data_1e0bb3e588610bf9f288a7afb08e209b
#
_entry.id   1e0bb3e588610bf9f288a7afb08e209b
#
_cell.length_a   1.000
_cell.length_b   1.000
_cell.length_c   1.000
_cell.angle_alpha   90.00
_cell.angle_beta   90.00
_cell.angle_gamma   90.00
#
_symmetry.space_group_name_H-M   'P 1'
#
loop_
_entity.id
_entity.type
_entity.pdbx_description
1 polymer ?
#
loop_
_entity_poly.entity_id
_entity_poly.type
_entity_poly.pdbx_seq_one_letter_code
_entity_poly.pdbx_strand_id
1 'polypeptide(L)'
;MAVIKYLPGKKSLKSQLKYLEKEGKTLEELKIGINCTSDNIEKEFNIVKELYNKKEGKQYYHYTQSFNPEDKITPEKAHEIGKEWIEKNIKGYQIYLVTHIDKEHIHNHFIINSVSFDDGKKLQISPKKLEKMKKESNKICEREHLTEINLNKKNEVFRTDEEYRIEKRGQETWKGELREVIELELKKSKSLEEFRDKLKEKYGVETRVTKSTISYKHPEQKKSVRGKRLGENYTKERIINEFNKQTDRSISKGDNRGRKEERGIEEGNRGVEKTKGRSEEHKRRPISEGGISDRIRRDDEKSKANGKKYFERLKKDRELAERRERELREIEEERIRREKEEYRRFEESLRRDRDNEREFEM
;
A
#
# COMPACT_ATOMS: atom_id res chain seq x y z
N MET A 1 3.21 12.21 -13.29
CA MET A 1 2.41 12.40 -12.06
C MET A 1 3.32 12.80 -10.92
N ALA A 2 3.18 14.01 -10.33
CA ALA A 2 4.07 14.45 -9.26
C ALA A 2 3.50 14.21 -7.86
N VAL A 3 4.00 13.21 -7.15
CA VAL A 3 3.60 12.85 -5.78
C VAL A 3 4.34 13.70 -4.77
N ILE A 4 3.63 14.55 -4.02
CA ILE A 4 4.20 15.30 -2.89
C ILE A 4 4.12 14.48 -1.61
N LYS A 5 5.27 14.24 -0.98
CA LYS A 5 5.38 13.46 0.26
C LYS A 5 6.23 14.18 1.29
N TYR A 6 5.76 14.21 2.54
CA TYR A 6 6.56 14.63 3.69
C TYR A 6 7.38 13.45 4.21
N LEU A 7 8.68 13.65 4.37
CA LEU A 7 9.58 12.68 4.98
C LEU A 7 9.99 13.19 6.38
N PRO A 8 9.65 12.46 7.45
CA PRO A 8 10.11 12.87 8.79
C PRO A 8 11.62 12.81 8.86
N GLY A 9 12.24 13.94 9.15
CA GLY A 9 13.71 14.05 9.33
C GLY A 9 14.16 13.27 10.55
N LYS A 10 14.75 12.10 10.33
CA LYS A 10 15.34 11.24 11.38
C LYS A 10 16.85 11.45 11.54
N LYS A 11 17.48 12.16 10.61
CA LYS A 11 18.93 12.40 10.55
C LYS A 11 19.26 13.86 10.88
N SER A 12 20.51 14.13 11.26
CA SER A 12 21.01 15.50 11.33
C SER A 12 20.95 16.16 9.94
N LEU A 13 20.86 17.51 9.89
CA LEU A 13 20.86 18.24 8.62
C LEU A 13 22.11 17.91 7.80
N LYS A 14 23.31 17.94 8.42
CA LYS A 14 24.57 17.57 7.78
C LYS A 14 24.55 16.19 7.12
N SER A 15 24.06 15.18 7.85
CA SER A 15 23.94 13.82 7.31
C SER A 15 22.92 13.71 6.19
N GLN A 16 21.85 14.53 6.23
CA GLN A 16 20.85 14.58 5.17
C GLN A 16 21.38 15.23 3.90
N LEU A 17 22.10 16.35 4.02
CA LEU A 17 22.75 17.03 2.89
C LEU A 17 23.76 16.10 2.21
N LYS A 18 24.67 15.49 2.97
CA LYS A 18 25.64 14.51 2.44
C LYS A 18 24.95 13.36 1.67
N TYR A 19 23.78 12.92 2.12
CA TYR A 19 23.02 11.89 1.40
C TYR A 19 22.45 12.39 0.07
N LEU A 20 21.94 13.62 0.04
CA LEU A 20 21.34 14.21 -1.16
C LEU A 20 22.38 14.55 -2.24
N GLU A 21 23.58 14.92 -1.81
CA GLU A 21 24.70 15.32 -2.69
C GLU A 21 25.59 14.13 -3.08
N LYS A 22 25.22 12.91 -2.70
CA LYS A 22 26.02 11.73 -3.02
C LYS A 22 26.18 11.60 -4.54
N GLU A 23 27.43 11.38 -4.96
CA GLU A 23 27.80 11.12 -6.36
C GLU A 23 26.90 10.10 -7.05
N GLY A 24 26.56 10.35 -8.31
CA GLY A 24 25.66 9.52 -9.12
C GLY A 24 24.16 9.70 -8.83
N LYS A 25 23.78 10.58 -7.87
CA LYS A 25 22.36 10.85 -7.57
C LYS A 25 21.84 12.13 -8.20
N THR A 26 22.67 13.11 -8.36
CA THR A 26 22.35 14.46 -8.86
C THR A 26 23.54 15.05 -9.58
N LEU A 27 23.30 16.08 -10.36
CA LEU A 27 24.30 16.89 -11.03
C LEU A 27 24.37 18.27 -10.35
N GLU A 28 25.43 19.04 -10.59
CA GLU A 28 25.63 20.33 -9.94
C GLU A 28 24.54 21.34 -10.31
N GLU A 29 24.17 21.39 -11.60
CA GLU A 29 23.10 22.22 -12.15
C GLU A 29 21.69 21.88 -11.61
N LEU A 30 21.55 20.72 -10.97
CA LEU A 30 20.29 20.24 -10.36
C LEU A 30 20.23 20.47 -8.85
N LYS A 31 21.04 21.40 -8.35
CA LYS A 31 21.08 21.83 -6.95
C LYS A 31 20.93 23.33 -6.87
N ILE A 32 20.04 23.83 -6.05
CA ILE A 32 19.87 25.27 -5.84
C ILE A 32 19.48 25.59 -4.39
N GLY A 33 20.12 26.62 -3.85
CA GLY A 33 19.68 27.30 -2.64
C GLY A 33 18.67 28.41 -2.98
N ILE A 34 17.50 28.39 -2.35
CA ILE A 34 16.49 29.45 -2.44
C ILE A 34 16.53 30.22 -1.12
N ASN A 35 16.81 31.50 -1.19
CA ASN A 35 17.08 32.38 -0.03
C ASN A 35 18.31 31.93 0.81
N CYS A 36 19.21 31.16 0.21
CA CYS A 36 20.50 30.73 0.77
C CYS A 36 21.41 30.27 -0.35
N THR A 37 22.70 30.11 -0.05
CA THR A 37 23.69 29.59 -1.02
C THR A 37 23.77 28.08 -0.94
N SER A 38 23.91 27.37 -2.06
CA SER A 38 23.98 25.90 -2.12
C SER A 38 25.16 25.32 -1.32
N ASP A 39 26.27 26.06 -1.23
CA ASP A 39 27.50 25.55 -0.61
C ASP A 39 27.53 25.63 0.91
N ASN A 40 26.66 26.44 1.52
CA ASN A 40 26.68 26.73 2.95
C ASN A 40 25.35 26.52 3.66
N ILE A 41 24.49 25.62 3.14
CA ILE A 41 23.12 25.38 3.64
C ILE A 41 23.06 25.17 5.15
N GLU A 42 23.89 24.29 5.71
CA GLU A 42 23.87 23.99 7.14
C GLU A 42 24.22 25.22 7.99
N LYS A 43 25.26 25.95 7.58
CA LYS A 43 25.72 27.15 8.27
C LYS A 43 24.66 28.24 8.24
N GLU A 44 24.11 28.54 7.07
CA GLU A 44 23.11 29.58 6.91
C GLU A 44 21.79 29.26 7.61
N PHE A 45 21.33 27.99 7.58
CA PHE A 45 20.18 27.57 8.35
C PHE A 45 20.37 27.76 9.85
N ASN A 46 21.59 27.51 10.35
CA ASN A 46 21.89 27.67 11.77
C ASN A 46 21.98 29.14 12.15
N ILE A 47 22.55 30.02 11.30
CA ILE A 47 22.60 31.48 11.54
C ILE A 47 21.18 32.03 11.78
N VAL A 48 20.20 31.67 10.92
CA VAL A 48 18.83 32.13 11.10
C VAL A 48 18.21 31.59 12.42
N LYS A 49 18.47 30.35 12.77
CA LYS A 49 17.99 29.78 14.05
C LYS A 49 18.64 30.47 15.27
N GLU A 50 19.91 30.84 15.17
CA GLU A 50 20.64 31.58 16.20
C GLU A 50 20.08 32.98 16.37
N LEU A 51 19.91 33.71 15.26
CA LEU A 51 19.36 35.06 15.23
C LEU A 51 18.00 35.15 15.99
N TYR A 52 17.15 34.14 15.82
CA TYR A 52 15.84 34.10 16.47
C TYR A 52 15.80 33.23 17.75
N ASN A 53 16.96 32.78 18.24
CA ASN A 53 17.09 31.93 19.43
C ASN A 53 16.19 30.67 19.38
N LYS A 54 16.13 29.97 18.21
CA LYS A 54 15.26 28.81 17.93
C LYS A 54 16.03 27.56 17.52
N LYS A 55 17.10 27.24 18.24
CA LYS A 55 17.96 26.07 17.97
C LYS A 55 17.30 24.73 18.35
N GLU A 56 16.28 24.76 19.23
CA GLU A 56 15.66 23.55 19.76
C GLU A 56 14.56 22.97 18.86
N GLY A 57 14.33 21.67 18.98
CA GLY A 57 13.27 20.94 18.31
C GLY A 57 13.59 20.61 16.85
N LYS A 58 12.56 20.65 15.98
CA LYS A 58 12.72 20.32 14.57
C LYS A 58 13.66 21.30 13.87
N GLN A 59 14.70 20.76 13.21
CA GLN A 59 15.74 21.55 12.58
C GLN A 59 15.43 21.90 11.12
N TYR A 60 14.75 21.00 10.40
CA TYR A 60 14.36 21.17 9.00
C TYR A 60 13.12 20.35 8.67
N TYR A 61 12.49 20.67 7.56
CA TYR A 61 11.45 19.87 6.94
C TYR A 61 11.98 19.28 5.65
N HIS A 62 11.62 18.03 5.37
CA HIS A 62 12.00 17.34 4.16
C HIS A 62 10.77 16.93 3.38
N TYR A 63 10.61 17.46 2.17
CA TYR A 63 9.56 17.06 1.23
C TYR A 63 10.19 16.47 -0.03
N THR A 64 9.44 15.62 -0.69
CA THR A 64 9.80 15.10 -2.02
C THR A 64 8.65 15.35 -2.99
N GLN A 65 8.99 15.58 -4.25
CA GLN A 65 8.09 15.62 -5.38
C GLN A 65 8.61 14.60 -6.40
N SER A 66 7.87 13.48 -6.60
CA SER A 66 8.29 12.39 -7.47
C SER A 66 7.41 12.35 -8.70
N PHE A 67 8.00 12.34 -9.89
CA PHE A 67 7.31 12.29 -11.18
C PHE A 67 7.02 10.85 -11.60
N ASN A 68 6.05 10.65 -12.50
CA ASN A 68 5.75 9.33 -13.04
C ASN A 68 6.90 8.90 -13.97
N PRO A 69 7.42 7.67 -13.87
CA PRO A 69 8.43 7.17 -14.80
C PRO A 69 7.99 7.20 -16.27
N GLU A 70 6.69 7.10 -16.53
CA GLU A 70 6.12 7.16 -17.89
C GLU A 70 6.04 8.59 -18.46
N ASP A 71 6.14 9.62 -17.60
CA ASP A 71 6.18 11.01 -18.05
C ASP A 71 7.54 11.30 -18.69
N LYS A 72 7.54 11.79 -19.94
CA LYS A 72 8.76 12.19 -20.66
C LYS A 72 9.23 13.57 -20.16
N ILE A 73 9.73 13.62 -18.93
CA ILE A 73 10.25 14.85 -18.32
C ILE A 73 11.78 14.78 -18.20
N THR A 74 12.48 15.88 -18.53
CA THR A 74 13.92 15.97 -18.30
C THR A 74 14.24 16.34 -16.85
N PRO A 75 15.45 16.04 -16.34
CA PRO A 75 15.86 16.43 -15.00
C PRO A 75 15.79 17.95 -14.76
N GLU A 76 16.18 18.75 -15.74
CA GLU A 76 16.19 20.21 -15.70
C GLU A 76 14.76 20.72 -15.58
N LYS A 77 13.82 20.18 -16.39
CA LYS A 77 12.42 20.55 -16.33
C LYS A 77 11.76 20.15 -15.01
N ALA A 78 12.11 18.99 -14.47
CA ALA A 78 11.65 18.56 -13.15
C ALA A 78 12.18 19.49 -12.04
N HIS A 79 13.41 19.97 -12.17
CA HIS A 79 14.03 20.93 -11.27
C HIS A 79 13.30 22.29 -11.31
N GLU A 80 13.04 22.83 -12.50
CA GLU A 80 12.27 24.06 -12.70
C GLU A 80 10.87 23.98 -12.08
N ILE A 81 10.13 22.89 -12.35
CA ILE A 81 8.82 22.65 -11.74
C ILE A 81 8.91 22.59 -10.21
N GLY A 82 9.94 21.94 -9.68
CA GLY A 82 10.20 21.90 -8.25
C GLY A 82 10.42 23.28 -7.65
N LYS A 83 11.25 24.11 -8.31
CA LYS A 83 11.54 25.48 -7.92
C LYS A 83 10.26 26.33 -7.92
N GLU A 84 9.52 26.35 -9.02
CA GLU A 84 8.26 27.09 -9.11
C GLU A 84 7.27 26.66 -8.03
N TRP A 85 7.11 25.36 -7.83
CA TRP A 85 6.18 24.82 -6.82
C TRP A 85 6.53 25.25 -5.41
N ILE A 86 7.82 25.18 -5.02
CA ILE A 86 8.22 25.50 -3.65
C ILE A 86 8.16 27.00 -3.36
N GLU A 87 8.56 27.83 -4.32
CA GLU A 87 8.52 29.30 -4.20
C GLU A 87 7.09 29.82 -4.07
N LYS A 88 6.12 29.23 -4.76
CA LYS A 88 4.71 29.58 -4.64
C LYS A 88 4.12 29.21 -3.27
N ASN A 89 4.58 28.14 -2.66
CA ASN A 89 3.94 27.55 -1.47
C ASN A 89 4.63 27.88 -0.15
N ILE A 90 5.95 28.12 -0.17
CA ILE A 90 6.77 28.34 1.04
C ILE A 90 7.58 29.62 0.86
N LYS A 91 7.08 30.70 1.46
CA LYS A 91 7.72 32.02 1.43
C LYS A 91 8.35 32.33 2.77
N GLY A 92 9.46 33.09 2.79
CA GLY A 92 10.14 33.52 4.00
C GLY A 92 10.98 32.44 4.68
N TYR A 93 11.33 31.37 3.96
CA TYR A 93 12.19 30.31 4.45
C TYR A 93 13.35 30.05 3.50
N GLN A 94 14.47 29.65 4.06
CA GLN A 94 15.59 29.13 3.30
C GLN A 94 15.29 27.70 2.88
N ILE A 95 15.57 27.37 1.62
CA ILE A 95 15.23 26.07 1.03
C ILE A 95 16.40 25.57 0.20
N TYR A 96 16.74 24.32 0.33
CA TYR A 96 17.65 23.62 -0.57
C TYR A 96 16.88 22.62 -1.41
N LEU A 97 16.89 22.83 -2.72
CA LEU A 97 16.27 21.96 -3.71
C LEU A 97 17.35 21.16 -4.43
N VAL A 98 17.17 19.84 -4.45
CA VAL A 98 18.03 18.90 -5.18
C VAL A 98 17.16 17.97 -5.99
N THR A 99 17.46 17.82 -7.28
CA THR A 99 16.78 16.87 -8.16
C THR A 99 17.63 15.61 -8.32
N HIS A 100 17.05 14.47 -8.01
CA HIS A 100 17.70 13.16 -8.13
C HIS A 100 17.29 12.44 -9.41
N ILE A 101 18.29 11.77 -10.01
CA ILE A 101 18.19 10.99 -11.27
C ILE A 101 18.62 9.53 -11.10
N ASP A 102 18.89 9.09 -9.86
CA ASP A 102 19.44 7.77 -9.53
C ASP A 102 18.39 6.64 -9.55
N LYS A 103 17.14 6.92 -9.95
CA LYS A 103 16.04 5.96 -10.00
C LYS A 103 15.32 6.02 -11.34
N GLU A 104 14.47 5.03 -11.59
CA GLU A 104 13.59 4.99 -12.77
C GLU A 104 12.70 6.25 -12.91
N HIS A 105 12.47 6.97 -11.81
CA HIS A 105 11.67 8.20 -11.78
C HIS A 105 12.47 9.36 -11.23
N ILE A 106 12.40 10.50 -11.91
CA ILE A 106 13.01 11.76 -11.45
C ILE A 106 12.24 12.26 -10.22
N HIS A 107 12.95 12.76 -9.23
CA HIS A 107 12.34 13.28 -8.02
C HIS A 107 13.13 14.42 -7.38
N ASN A 108 12.39 15.42 -6.97
CA ASN A 108 12.90 16.59 -6.26
C ASN A 108 12.90 16.35 -4.75
N HIS A 109 13.94 16.80 -4.09
CA HIS A 109 14.06 16.87 -2.63
C HIS A 109 14.09 18.33 -2.21
N PHE A 110 13.29 18.70 -1.22
CA PHE A 110 13.22 20.03 -0.63
C PHE A 110 13.61 19.93 0.84
N ILE A 111 14.72 20.53 1.22
CA ILE A 111 15.14 20.72 2.61
C ILE A 111 14.86 22.16 2.98
N ILE A 112 13.91 22.36 3.88
CA ILE A 112 13.37 23.66 4.24
C ILE A 112 13.80 23.97 5.68
N ASN A 113 14.42 25.12 5.92
CA ASN A 113 14.74 25.56 7.27
C ASN A 113 13.48 25.60 8.13
N SER A 114 13.58 25.17 9.37
CA SER A 114 12.43 25.15 10.29
C SER A 114 12.03 26.54 10.79
N VAL A 115 12.89 27.53 10.62
CA VAL A 115 12.71 28.91 11.09
C VAL A 115 12.72 29.87 9.90
N SER A 116 11.73 30.75 9.84
CA SER A 116 11.65 31.81 8.85
C SER A 116 12.76 32.84 9.08
N PHE A 117 13.40 33.29 8.00
CA PHE A 117 14.39 34.37 8.07
C PHE A 117 13.73 35.78 8.15
N ASP A 118 12.44 35.89 7.74
CA ASP A 118 11.71 37.15 7.76
C ASP A 118 11.22 37.50 9.18
N ASP A 119 10.58 36.55 9.87
CA ASP A 119 9.89 36.83 11.13
C ASP A 119 10.22 35.83 12.26
N GLY A 120 11.14 34.91 12.00
CA GLY A 120 11.59 33.92 12.96
C GLY A 120 10.54 32.85 13.34
N LYS A 121 9.36 32.81 12.70
CA LYS A 121 8.36 31.80 13.00
C LYS A 121 8.80 30.40 12.55
N LYS A 122 8.46 29.40 13.38
CA LYS A 122 8.66 28.01 12.96
C LYS A 122 7.64 27.61 11.91
N LEU A 123 8.10 26.92 10.86
CA LEU A 123 7.25 26.43 9.76
C LEU A 123 6.19 25.48 10.30
N GLN A 124 4.94 25.75 9.96
CA GLN A 124 3.81 24.89 10.24
C GLN A 124 3.02 24.64 8.96
N ILE A 125 2.85 23.35 8.61
CA ILE A 125 2.09 22.93 7.45
C ILE A 125 0.92 22.07 7.95
N SER A 126 -0.26 22.68 8.02
CA SER A 126 -1.49 21.98 8.36
C SER A 126 -1.89 21.00 7.26
N PRO A 127 -2.72 19.96 7.54
CA PRO A 127 -3.24 19.06 6.51
C PRO A 127 -3.92 19.80 5.35
N LYS A 128 -4.68 20.88 5.67
CA LYS A 128 -5.36 21.72 4.66
C LYS A 128 -4.35 22.47 3.76
N LYS A 129 -3.28 23.01 4.37
CA LYS A 129 -2.19 23.66 3.60
C LYS A 129 -1.49 22.65 2.71
N LEU A 130 -1.17 21.45 3.22
CA LEU A 130 -0.55 20.38 2.42
C LEU A 130 -1.44 19.94 1.25
N GLU A 131 -2.75 19.84 1.45
CA GLU A 131 -3.70 19.54 0.38
C GLU A 131 -3.68 20.63 -0.71
N LYS A 132 -3.68 21.92 -0.31
CA LYS A 132 -3.55 23.03 -1.26
C LYS A 132 -2.24 22.95 -2.05
N MET A 133 -1.12 22.66 -1.38
CA MET A 133 0.18 22.48 -2.03
C MET A 133 0.19 21.34 -3.05
N LYS A 134 -0.50 20.22 -2.76
CA LYS A 134 -0.68 19.11 -3.71
C LYS A 134 -1.54 19.51 -4.91
N LYS A 135 -2.62 20.25 -4.71
CA LYS A 135 -3.46 20.77 -5.79
C LYS A 135 -2.66 21.72 -6.69
N GLU A 136 -1.81 22.56 -6.10
CA GLU A 136 -0.95 23.45 -6.88
C GLU A 136 0.09 22.68 -7.71
N SER A 137 0.68 21.60 -7.15
CA SER A 137 1.55 20.71 -7.92
C SER A 137 0.83 20.06 -9.11
N ASN A 138 -0.44 19.64 -8.93
CA ASN A 138 -1.24 19.09 -10.04
C ASN A 138 -1.46 20.12 -11.15
N LYS A 139 -1.80 21.38 -10.80
CA LYS A 139 -1.97 22.45 -11.80
C LYS A 139 -0.72 22.73 -12.62
N ILE A 140 0.45 22.66 -11.96
CA ILE A 140 1.73 22.80 -12.68
C ILE A 140 1.93 21.60 -13.62
N CYS A 141 1.66 20.37 -13.15
CA CYS A 141 1.75 19.17 -13.99
C CYS A 141 0.79 19.23 -15.19
N GLU A 142 -0.45 19.67 -14.99
CA GLU A 142 -1.45 19.86 -16.05
C GLU A 142 -0.96 20.83 -17.14
N ARG A 143 -0.44 22.00 -16.73
CA ARG A 143 0.13 23.00 -17.62
C ARG A 143 1.31 22.45 -18.44
N GLU A 144 2.13 21.60 -17.84
CA GLU A 144 3.30 20.97 -18.46
C GLU A 144 2.96 19.64 -19.16
N HIS A 145 1.69 19.32 -19.34
CA HIS A 145 1.19 18.10 -19.99
C HIS A 145 1.70 16.79 -19.33
N LEU A 146 1.94 16.84 -18.03
CA LEU A 146 2.34 15.67 -17.24
C LEU A 146 1.12 14.98 -16.64
N THR A 147 1.25 13.70 -16.32
CA THR A 147 0.18 12.93 -15.66
C THR A 147 -0.23 13.55 -14.32
N GLU A 148 -1.54 13.68 -14.06
CA GLU A 148 -2.08 14.23 -12.82
C GLU A 148 -2.39 13.15 -11.77
N ILE A 149 -2.37 13.56 -10.49
CA ILE A 149 -2.83 12.70 -9.38
C ILE A 149 -4.30 12.97 -9.10
N ASN A 150 -5.11 11.93 -9.13
CA ASN A 150 -6.45 12.01 -8.57
C ASN A 150 -6.37 12.02 -7.03
N LEU A 151 -6.35 13.22 -6.44
CA LEU A 151 -6.28 13.43 -4.98
C LEU A 151 -7.51 12.90 -4.23
N ASN A 152 -8.62 12.67 -4.94
CA ASN A 152 -9.86 12.14 -4.39
C ASN A 152 -9.93 10.60 -4.44
N LYS A 153 -9.05 9.95 -5.21
CA LYS A 153 -9.02 8.48 -5.29
C LYS A 153 -8.58 7.92 -3.94
N LYS A 154 -9.51 7.28 -3.25
CA LYS A 154 -9.20 6.54 -2.04
C LYS A 154 -8.47 5.24 -2.41
N ASN A 155 -7.44 4.90 -1.65
CA ASN A 155 -6.72 3.66 -1.89
C ASN A 155 -7.58 2.46 -1.50
N GLU A 156 -7.89 1.61 -2.45
CA GLU A 156 -8.61 0.35 -2.23
C GLU A 156 -7.88 -0.52 -1.21
N VAL A 157 -6.57 -0.58 -1.34
CA VAL A 157 -5.65 -1.24 -0.39
C VAL A 157 -4.67 -0.18 0.12
N PHE A 158 -4.66 0.04 1.43
CA PHE A 158 -3.73 0.98 2.06
C PHE A 158 -2.51 0.23 2.61
N ARG A 159 -1.32 0.63 2.17
CA ARG A 159 -0.02 0.13 2.67
C ARG A 159 0.80 1.28 3.22
N THR A 160 1.48 1.04 4.34
CA THR A 160 2.54 1.95 4.80
C THR A 160 3.80 1.74 3.98
N ASP A 161 4.73 2.71 3.99
CA ASP A 161 6.03 2.55 3.30
C ASP A 161 6.82 1.34 3.82
N GLU A 162 6.67 1.02 5.10
CA GLU A 162 7.32 -0.12 5.72
C GLU A 162 6.71 -1.44 5.24
N GLU A 163 5.38 -1.55 5.20
CA GLU A 163 4.66 -2.69 4.63
C GLU A 163 5.05 -2.91 3.17
N TYR A 164 5.05 -1.84 2.35
CA TYR A 164 5.45 -1.93 0.95
C TYR A 164 6.88 -2.45 0.78
N ARG A 165 7.83 -2.01 1.63
CA ARG A 165 9.22 -2.49 1.57
C ARG A 165 9.36 -3.95 1.99
N ILE A 166 8.57 -4.40 2.97
CA ILE A 166 8.55 -5.79 3.42
C ILE A 166 7.98 -6.67 2.30
N GLU A 167 6.83 -6.30 1.75
CA GLU A 167 6.18 -7.00 0.63
C GLU A 167 7.07 -7.03 -0.63
N LYS A 168 7.80 -5.93 -0.95
CA LYS A 168 8.75 -5.90 -2.08
C LYS A 168 9.94 -6.86 -1.92
N ARG A 169 10.28 -7.27 -0.69
CA ARG A 169 11.29 -8.29 -0.40
C ARG A 169 10.73 -9.71 -0.42
N GLY A 170 9.48 -9.90 -0.84
CA GLY A 170 8.81 -11.20 -0.80
C GLY A 170 8.32 -11.60 0.59
N GLN A 171 8.39 -10.73 1.59
CA GLN A 171 7.93 -11.02 2.94
C GLN A 171 6.51 -10.54 3.15
N GLU A 172 5.71 -11.33 3.82
CA GLU A 172 4.33 -10.99 4.14
C GLU A 172 4.23 -10.20 5.43
N THR A 173 3.19 -9.36 5.50
CA THR A 173 2.88 -8.58 6.69
C THR A 173 1.58 -9.10 7.33
N TRP A 174 1.48 -9.04 8.66
CA TRP A 174 0.25 -9.43 9.36
C TRP A 174 -1.02 -8.69 8.85
N LYS A 175 -0.86 -7.47 8.28
CA LYS A 175 -1.97 -6.77 7.63
C LYS A 175 -2.24 -7.31 6.24
N GLY A 176 -1.23 -7.81 5.52
CA GLY A 176 -1.39 -8.55 4.28
C GLY A 176 -2.19 -9.81 4.51
N GLU A 177 -1.80 -10.58 5.53
CA GLU A 177 -2.53 -11.78 5.97
C GLU A 177 -4.00 -11.48 6.33
N LEU A 178 -4.25 -10.37 7.08
CA LEU A 178 -5.62 -9.94 7.36
C LEU A 178 -6.42 -9.63 6.09
N ARG A 179 -5.82 -8.91 5.13
CA ARG A 179 -6.49 -8.57 3.86
C ARG A 179 -6.90 -9.84 3.12
N GLU A 180 -5.99 -10.80 3.03
CA GLU A 180 -6.22 -12.06 2.34
C GLU A 180 -7.40 -12.84 2.95
N VAL A 181 -7.43 -13.05 4.26
CA VAL A 181 -8.51 -13.81 4.91
C VAL A 181 -9.84 -13.04 4.89
N ILE A 182 -9.82 -11.71 4.95
CA ILE A 182 -11.01 -10.87 4.81
C ILE A 182 -11.59 -11.01 3.40
N GLU A 183 -10.78 -10.92 2.35
CA GLU A 183 -11.22 -11.05 0.96
C GLU A 183 -11.74 -12.45 0.65
N LEU A 184 -11.07 -13.47 1.20
CA LEU A 184 -11.46 -14.87 1.01
C LEU A 184 -12.84 -15.16 1.64
N GLU A 185 -13.07 -14.71 2.88
CA GLU A 185 -14.33 -14.97 3.57
C GLU A 185 -15.45 -14.02 3.14
N LEU A 186 -15.14 -12.82 2.66
CA LEU A 186 -16.12 -11.91 2.08
C LEU A 186 -16.82 -12.53 0.84
N LYS A 187 -16.06 -13.27 0.02
CA LYS A 187 -16.61 -13.98 -1.14
C LYS A 187 -17.47 -15.20 -0.77
N LYS A 188 -17.24 -15.79 0.42
CA LYS A 188 -17.87 -17.04 0.88
C LYS A 188 -19.02 -16.84 1.86
N SER A 189 -19.21 -15.63 2.35
CA SER A 189 -20.23 -15.30 3.35
C SER A 189 -21.39 -14.55 2.72
N LYS A 190 -22.59 -14.79 3.22
CA LYS A 190 -23.84 -14.17 2.73
C LYS A 190 -24.29 -13.01 3.61
N SER A 191 -23.78 -12.92 4.84
CA SER A 191 -24.12 -11.86 5.80
C SER A 191 -22.90 -11.42 6.59
N LEU A 192 -23.02 -10.22 7.22
CA LEU A 192 -21.99 -9.69 8.09
C LEU A 192 -21.75 -10.57 9.33
N GLU A 193 -22.78 -11.21 9.84
CA GLU A 193 -22.69 -12.10 11.00
C GLU A 193 -21.92 -13.36 10.64
N GLU A 194 -22.32 -14.05 9.57
CA GLU A 194 -21.63 -15.23 9.05
C GLU A 194 -20.15 -14.93 8.74
N PHE A 195 -19.88 -13.79 8.15
CA PHE A 195 -18.52 -13.33 7.87
C PHE A 195 -17.67 -13.18 9.13
N ARG A 196 -18.23 -12.56 10.18
CA ARG A 196 -17.53 -12.39 11.46
C ARG A 196 -17.26 -13.71 12.14
N ASP A 197 -18.23 -14.60 12.15
CA ASP A 197 -18.15 -15.92 12.78
C ASP A 197 -17.09 -16.76 12.06
N LYS A 198 -17.10 -16.81 10.74
CA LYS A 198 -16.08 -17.51 9.94
C LYS A 198 -14.67 -16.95 10.14
N LEU A 199 -14.53 -15.63 10.20
CA LEU A 199 -13.24 -14.99 10.50
C LEU A 199 -12.71 -15.39 11.88
N LYS A 200 -13.59 -15.49 12.88
CA LYS A 200 -13.24 -15.89 14.23
C LYS A 200 -12.90 -17.37 14.31
N GLU A 201 -13.79 -18.24 13.82
CA GLU A 201 -13.66 -19.70 13.95
C GLU A 201 -12.46 -20.26 13.17
N LYS A 202 -12.29 -19.84 11.92
CA LYS A 202 -11.26 -20.39 11.04
C LYS A 202 -9.89 -19.76 11.24
N TYR A 203 -9.86 -18.43 11.40
CA TYR A 203 -8.60 -17.65 11.38
C TYR A 203 -8.27 -17.00 12.73
N GLY A 204 -9.14 -17.12 13.74
CA GLY A 204 -8.95 -16.45 15.04
C GLY A 204 -8.98 -14.93 14.95
N VAL A 205 -9.52 -14.36 13.87
CA VAL A 205 -9.59 -12.91 13.64
C VAL A 205 -10.83 -12.35 14.34
N GLU A 206 -10.62 -11.61 15.42
CA GLU A 206 -11.70 -10.94 16.14
C GLU A 206 -12.16 -9.70 15.34
N THR A 207 -13.46 -9.57 15.09
CA THR A 207 -14.04 -8.46 14.35
C THR A 207 -14.98 -7.64 15.22
N ARG A 208 -14.71 -6.34 15.36
CA ARG A 208 -15.56 -5.39 16.10
C ARG A 208 -16.23 -4.43 15.13
N VAL A 209 -17.56 -4.39 15.15
CA VAL A 209 -18.37 -3.50 14.32
C VAL A 209 -19.03 -2.45 15.22
N THR A 210 -18.94 -1.18 14.81
CA THR A 210 -19.62 -0.05 15.46
C THR A 210 -20.60 0.61 14.49
N LYS A 211 -21.28 1.69 14.89
CA LYS A 211 -22.18 2.43 13.97
C LYS A 211 -21.49 2.87 12.68
N SER A 212 -20.23 3.33 12.76
CA SER A 212 -19.51 3.93 11.63
C SER A 212 -18.26 3.18 11.19
N THR A 213 -17.77 2.20 11.95
CA THR A 213 -16.49 1.55 11.63
C THR A 213 -16.52 0.05 11.86
N ILE A 214 -15.62 -0.64 11.17
CA ILE A 214 -15.25 -2.03 11.41
C ILE A 214 -13.76 -2.08 11.75
N SER A 215 -13.38 -2.95 12.68
CA SER A 215 -12.00 -3.16 13.10
C SER A 215 -11.73 -4.65 13.20
N TYR A 216 -10.52 -5.05 12.85
CA TYR A 216 -10.05 -6.43 12.82
C TYR A 216 -8.86 -6.59 13.74
N LYS A 217 -8.76 -7.71 14.43
CA LYS A 217 -7.63 -8.04 15.30
C LYS A 217 -7.05 -9.38 14.88
N HIS A 218 -5.81 -9.33 14.42
CA HIS A 218 -5.04 -10.51 14.09
C HIS A 218 -4.72 -11.32 15.35
N PRO A 219 -4.75 -12.67 15.33
CA PRO A 219 -4.52 -13.50 16.54
C PRO A 219 -3.16 -13.28 17.20
N GLU A 220 -2.14 -12.89 16.43
CA GLU A 220 -0.79 -12.58 16.94
C GLU A 220 -0.63 -11.12 17.39
N GLN A 221 -1.60 -10.26 17.16
CA GLN A 221 -1.49 -8.83 17.49
C GLN A 221 -2.24 -8.47 18.76
N LYS A 222 -1.61 -7.63 19.59
CA LYS A 222 -2.25 -7.09 20.81
C LYS A 222 -3.34 -6.07 20.52
N LYS A 223 -3.22 -5.32 19.40
CA LYS A 223 -4.14 -4.21 19.04
C LYS A 223 -4.90 -4.52 17.77
N SER A 224 -6.18 -4.10 17.73
CA SER A 224 -6.98 -4.14 16.51
C SER A 224 -6.62 -3.02 15.53
N VAL A 225 -6.84 -3.25 14.24
CA VAL A 225 -6.70 -2.28 13.17
C VAL A 225 -8.06 -1.91 12.60
N ARG A 226 -8.32 -0.62 12.35
CA ARG A 226 -9.55 -0.18 11.69
C ARG A 226 -9.51 -0.57 10.20
N GLY A 227 -10.64 -0.99 9.62
CA GLY A 227 -10.73 -1.35 8.21
C GLY A 227 -10.18 -0.29 7.27
N LYS A 228 -10.47 1.00 7.52
CA LYS A 228 -9.89 2.12 6.76
C LYS A 228 -8.35 2.15 6.73
N ARG A 229 -7.68 1.59 7.74
CA ARG A 229 -6.21 1.47 7.80
C ARG A 229 -5.68 0.28 6.99
N LEU A 230 -6.54 -0.63 6.57
CA LEU A 230 -6.21 -1.70 5.62
C LEU A 230 -6.48 -1.27 4.18
N GLY A 231 -7.43 -0.35 3.97
CA GLY A 231 -7.85 0.20 2.69
C GLY A 231 -9.36 0.41 2.63
N GLU A 232 -9.85 1.03 1.57
CA GLU A 232 -11.28 1.31 1.38
C GLU A 232 -12.09 0.02 1.25
N ASN A 233 -11.53 -1.03 0.63
CA ASN A 233 -12.18 -2.33 0.46
C ASN A 233 -12.51 -3.04 1.78
N TYR A 234 -11.88 -2.65 2.88
CA TYR A 234 -12.03 -3.25 4.22
C TYR A 234 -12.86 -2.40 5.17
N THR A 235 -13.49 -1.33 4.67
CA THR A 235 -14.39 -0.47 5.45
C THR A 235 -15.75 -1.15 5.66
N LYS A 236 -16.47 -0.74 6.73
CA LYS A 236 -17.81 -1.27 7.02
C LYS A 236 -18.77 -1.07 5.84
N GLU A 237 -18.76 0.12 5.25
CA GLU A 237 -19.63 0.47 4.13
C GLU A 237 -19.37 -0.44 2.93
N ARG A 238 -18.10 -0.66 2.58
CA ARG A 238 -17.74 -1.52 1.46
C ARG A 238 -18.11 -2.99 1.70
N ILE A 239 -17.87 -3.51 2.90
CA ILE A 239 -18.25 -4.88 3.28
C ILE A 239 -19.77 -5.09 3.18
N ILE A 240 -20.57 -4.17 3.71
CA ILE A 240 -22.03 -4.25 3.62
C ILE A 240 -22.51 -4.16 2.17
N ASN A 241 -21.96 -3.23 1.38
CA ASN A 241 -22.33 -3.08 -0.03
C ASN A 241 -22.01 -4.34 -0.84
N GLU A 242 -20.97 -5.08 -0.49
CA GLU A 242 -20.66 -6.33 -1.18
C GLU A 242 -21.69 -7.43 -0.89
N PHE A 243 -22.17 -7.54 0.35
CA PHE A 243 -23.26 -8.46 0.70
C PHE A 243 -24.58 -8.08 0.01
N ASN A 244 -24.93 -6.78 -0.03
CA ASN A 244 -26.12 -6.32 -0.74
C ASN A 244 -26.07 -6.68 -2.24
N LYS A 245 -24.93 -6.48 -2.90
CA LYS A 245 -24.73 -6.87 -4.31
C LYS A 245 -24.84 -8.38 -4.53
N GLN A 246 -24.38 -9.20 -3.59
CA GLN A 246 -24.50 -10.65 -3.69
C GLN A 246 -25.96 -11.09 -3.56
N THR A 247 -26.74 -10.43 -2.69
CA THR A 247 -28.16 -10.67 -2.52
C THR A 247 -28.94 -10.32 -3.79
N ASP A 248 -28.70 -9.15 -4.38
CA ASP A 248 -29.34 -8.70 -5.62
C ASP A 248 -29.04 -9.66 -6.80
N ARG A 249 -27.81 -10.14 -6.91
CA ARG A 249 -27.41 -11.14 -7.92
C ARG A 249 -28.09 -12.49 -7.72
N SER A 250 -28.40 -12.88 -6.49
CA SER A 250 -29.12 -14.13 -6.19
C SER A 250 -30.59 -14.02 -6.55
N ILE A 251 -31.21 -12.87 -6.31
CA ILE A 251 -32.61 -12.58 -6.67
C ILE A 251 -32.77 -12.55 -8.18
N SER A 252 -31.90 -11.85 -8.92
CA SER A 252 -31.95 -11.77 -10.39
C SER A 252 -31.71 -13.10 -11.10
N LYS A 253 -31.01 -14.05 -10.47
CA LYS A 253 -30.86 -15.42 -10.98
C LYS A 253 -32.04 -16.33 -10.61
N GLY A 254 -32.79 -16.01 -9.55
CA GLY A 254 -34.02 -16.72 -9.14
C GLY A 254 -35.18 -16.45 -10.09
N ASP A 255 -35.39 -15.20 -10.51
CA ASP A 255 -36.49 -14.82 -11.42
C ASP A 255 -36.40 -15.45 -12.82
N ASN A 256 -35.22 -15.79 -13.28
CA ASN A 256 -35.06 -16.47 -14.57
C ASN A 256 -35.36 -17.99 -14.53
N ARG A 257 -35.50 -18.61 -13.34
CA ARG A 257 -35.93 -20.01 -13.21
C ARG A 257 -37.44 -20.15 -13.04
N GLY A 258 -38.10 -19.13 -12.50
CA GLY A 258 -39.57 -19.14 -12.30
C GLY A 258 -40.43 -18.98 -13.56
N ARG A 259 -39.85 -18.53 -14.69
CA ARG A 259 -40.59 -18.31 -15.96
C ARG A 259 -40.70 -19.54 -16.88
N LYS A 260 -40.20 -20.70 -16.48
CA LYS A 260 -40.27 -21.92 -17.32
C LYS A 260 -41.26 -22.98 -16.84
N GLU A 261 -41.97 -22.81 -15.71
CA GLU A 261 -42.90 -23.86 -15.14
C GLU A 261 -44.33 -23.38 -14.91
N GLU A 262 -44.79 -22.27 -15.46
CA GLU A 262 -46.18 -21.88 -15.47
C GLU A 262 -46.85 -22.19 -16.83
N ARG A 263 -46.96 -23.47 -17.15
CA ARG A 263 -48.03 -24.03 -18.02
C ARG A 263 -48.36 -25.42 -17.57
N GLY A 264 -49.44 -25.53 -16.83
CA GLY A 264 -50.08 -26.83 -16.62
C GLY A 264 -50.50 -27.07 -15.17
N ILE A 265 -51.82 -27.04 -15.08
CA ILE A 265 -52.65 -27.76 -14.12
C ILE A 265 -53.37 -26.90 -13.10
N GLU A 266 -54.62 -26.65 -13.49
CA GLU A 266 -55.74 -26.31 -12.62
C GLU A 266 -56.20 -27.49 -11.76
N GLU A 267 -56.86 -27.12 -10.65
CA GLU A 267 -57.83 -27.90 -9.82
C GLU A 267 -57.30 -28.81 -8.73
N GLY A 268 -57.76 -28.46 -7.52
CA GLY A 268 -57.70 -29.33 -6.34
C GLY A 268 -57.92 -28.59 -5.01
N ASN A 269 -59.14 -28.06 -4.81
CA ASN A 269 -59.62 -27.51 -3.54
C ASN A 269 -59.92 -28.66 -2.56
N ARG A 270 -59.42 -28.59 -1.30
CA ARG A 270 -60.13 -28.93 -0.05
C ARG A 270 -59.18 -29.22 1.12
N GLY A 271 -59.53 -28.65 2.28
CA GLY A 271 -59.34 -29.31 3.57
C GLY A 271 -58.47 -28.57 4.59
N VAL A 272 -59.10 -27.66 5.32
CA VAL A 272 -58.62 -27.13 6.60
C VAL A 272 -58.66 -28.20 7.68
N GLU A 273 -57.52 -28.51 8.30
CA GLU A 273 -57.55 -29.09 9.63
C GLU A 273 -56.50 -28.47 10.54
N LYS A 274 -57.02 -27.82 11.60
CA LYS A 274 -56.25 -27.28 12.74
C LYS A 274 -55.87 -28.45 13.66
N THR A 275 -54.60 -28.76 13.76
CA THR A 275 -54.10 -29.57 14.88
C THR A 275 -53.39 -28.70 15.88
N LYS A 276 -53.97 -28.64 17.09
CA LYS A 276 -53.37 -28.08 18.32
C LYS A 276 -52.21 -28.99 18.73
N GLY A 277 -50.99 -28.48 18.62
CA GLY A 277 -49.79 -29.13 19.16
C GLY A 277 -49.52 -28.65 20.59
N ARG A 278 -49.48 -29.60 21.47
CA ARG A 278 -49.26 -29.57 22.91
C ARG A 278 -47.84 -29.04 23.21
N SER A 279 -47.72 -28.01 24.03
CA SER A 279 -46.47 -27.50 24.57
C SER A 279 -45.92 -28.46 25.63
N GLU A 280 -44.84 -29.17 25.34
CA GLU A 280 -44.05 -29.86 26.34
C GLU A 280 -43.04 -28.85 26.96
N GLU A 281 -43.28 -28.51 28.21
CA GLU A 281 -42.34 -27.81 29.07
C GLU A 281 -41.09 -28.67 29.35
N HIS A 282 -40.00 -28.44 28.57
CA HIS A 282 -38.70 -28.93 28.98
C HIS A 282 -38.14 -28.04 30.11
N LYS A 283 -38.19 -28.54 31.34
CA LYS A 283 -37.50 -28.02 32.49
C LYS A 283 -36.02 -27.92 32.19
N ARG A 284 -35.56 -26.71 31.83
CA ARG A 284 -34.10 -26.36 31.74
C ARG A 284 -33.54 -26.33 33.14
N ARG A 285 -32.60 -27.23 33.46
CA ARG A 285 -31.76 -27.12 34.67
C ARG A 285 -30.97 -25.82 34.61
N PRO A 286 -30.82 -25.05 35.68
CA PRO A 286 -30.01 -23.84 35.71
C PRO A 286 -28.54 -24.21 35.44
N ILE A 287 -27.98 -23.71 34.35
CA ILE A 287 -26.56 -23.80 34.04
C ILE A 287 -25.89 -22.77 34.95
N SER A 288 -24.99 -23.23 35.83
CA SER A 288 -24.23 -22.32 36.71
C SER A 288 -23.45 -21.29 35.87
N GLU A 289 -23.52 -20.02 36.22
CA GLU A 289 -22.89 -18.89 35.49
C GLU A 289 -21.36 -19.09 35.25
N GLY A 290 -20.65 -19.84 36.10
CA GLY A 290 -19.26 -20.21 35.92
C GLY A 290 -18.99 -21.11 34.71
N GLY A 291 -19.91 -22.02 34.37
CA GLY A 291 -19.72 -22.97 33.27
C GLY A 291 -19.83 -22.31 31.87
N ILE A 292 -20.58 -21.22 31.73
CA ILE A 292 -20.74 -20.50 30.46
C ILE A 292 -19.50 -19.67 30.18
N SER A 293 -18.97 -18.96 31.19
CA SER A 293 -17.75 -18.16 31.08
C SER A 293 -16.54 -18.99 30.68
N ASP A 294 -16.35 -20.15 31.30
CA ASP A 294 -15.25 -21.06 30.99
C ASP A 294 -15.39 -21.75 29.62
N ARG A 295 -16.60 -21.94 29.14
CA ARG A 295 -16.85 -22.47 27.80
C ARG A 295 -16.51 -21.42 26.73
N ILE A 296 -16.97 -20.19 26.91
CA ILE A 296 -16.64 -19.05 26.01
C ILE A 296 -15.12 -18.84 25.98
N ARG A 297 -14.44 -18.89 27.10
CA ARG A 297 -12.97 -18.73 27.18
C ARG A 297 -12.23 -19.84 26.45
N ARG A 298 -12.66 -21.10 26.59
CA ARG A 298 -12.09 -22.26 25.86
C ARG A 298 -12.31 -22.16 24.34
N ASP A 299 -13.48 -21.72 23.92
CA ASP A 299 -13.77 -21.53 22.50
C ASP A 299 -12.95 -20.39 21.89
N ASP A 300 -12.73 -19.29 22.62
CA ASP A 300 -11.84 -18.20 22.20
C ASP A 300 -10.36 -18.64 22.11
N GLU A 301 -9.88 -19.43 23.05
CA GLU A 301 -8.51 -19.99 23.03
C GLU A 301 -8.31 -20.96 21.87
N LYS A 302 -9.31 -21.82 21.60
CA LYS A 302 -9.31 -22.75 20.46
C LYS A 302 -9.32 -22.01 19.12
N SER A 303 -10.12 -20.97 18.98
CA SER A 303 -10.18 -20.14 17.77
C SER A 303 -8.85 -19.42 17.52
N LYS A 304 -8.21 -18.89 18.57
CA LYS A 304 -6.88 -18.28 18.47
C LYS A 304 -5.81 -19.29 18.07
N ALA A 305 -5.85 -20.49 18.63
CA ALA A 305 -4.91 -21.57 18.27
C ALA A 305 -5.08 -22.01 16.82
N ASN A 306 -6.32 -22.16 16.33
CA ASN A 306 -6.61 -22.50 14.96
C ASN A 306 -6.10 -21.40 14.02
N GLY A 307 -6.34 -20.12 14.34
CA GLY A 307 -5.85 -18.99 13.57
C GLY A 307 -4.32 -18.97 13.46
N LYS A 308 -3.60 -19.18 14.57
CA LYS A 308 -2.13 -19.28 14.55
C LYS A 308 -1.64 -20.39 13.64
N LYS A 309 -2.20 -21.60 13.76
CA LYS A 309 -1.84 -22.75 12.91
C LYS A 309 -2.11 -22.47 11.42
N TYR A 310 -3.20 -21.78 11.10
CA TYR A 310 -3.52 -21.39 9.71
C TYR A 310 -2.44 -20.46 9.16
N PHE A 311 -2.10 -19.38 9.86
CA PHE A 311 -1.09 -18.42 9.40
C PHE A 311 0.32 -19.02 9.34
N GLU A 312 0.69 -19.91 10.27
CA GLU A 312 1.95 -20.66 10.20
C GLU A 312 2.02 -21.57 8.97
N ARG A 313 0.91 -22.26 8.63
CA ARG A 313 0.84 -23.09 7.43
C ARG A 313 0.98 -22.23 6.17
N LEU A 314 0.29 -21.12 6.13
CA LEU A 314 0.34 -20.18 5.01
C LEU A 314 1.77 -19.65 4.76
N LYS A 315 2.51 -19.34 5.84
CA LYS A 315 3.94 -18.96 5.75
C LYS A 315 4.78 -20.09 5.13
N LYS A 316 4.62 -21.33 5.59
CA LYS A 316 5.37 -22.49 5.04
C LYS A 316 5.05 -22.75 3.57
N ASP A 317 3.77 -22.66 3.18
CA ASP A 317 3.36 -22.87 1.79
C ASP A 317 3.97 -21.79 0.87
N ARG A 318 4.07 -20.54 1.33
CA ARG A 318 4.73 -19.44 0.59
C ARG A 318 6.24 -19.65 0.49
N GLU A 319 6.93 -19.97 1.59
CA GLU A 319 8.37 -20.26 1.58
C GLU A 319 8.71 -21.36 0.58
N LEU A 320 7.86 -22.39 0.49
CA LEU A 320 8.01 -23.47 -0.48
C LEU A 320 7.79 -22.98 -1.91
N ALA A 321 6.80 -22.11 -2.15
CA ALA A 321 6.54 -21.53 -3.45
C ALA A 321 7.70 -20.65 -3.92
N GLU A 322 8.23 -19.78 -3.05
CA GLU A 322 9.39 -18.94 -3.34
C GLU A 322 10.67 -19.74 -3.63
N ARG A 323 10.84 -20.87 -2.92
CA ARG A 323 11.97 -21.78 -3.19
C ARG A 323 11.85 -22.39 -4.57
N ARG A 324 10.67 -22.88 -4.96
CA ARG A 324 10.43 -23.43 -6.31
C ARG A 324 10.65 -22.37 -7.40
N GLU A 325 10.22 -21.13 -7.16
CA GLU A 325 10.42 -20.05 -8.13
C GLU A 325 11.92 -19.71 -8.30
N ARG A 326 12.71 -19.76 -7.22
CA ARG A 326 14.16 -19.59 -7.30
C ARG A 326 14.82 -20.72 -8.09
N GLU A 327 14.46 -21.97 -7.81
CA GLU A 327 14.95 -23.14 -8.54
C GLU A 327 14.63 -23.06 -10.05
N LEU A 328 13.41 -22.61 -10.40
CA LEU A 328 13.04 -22.41 -11.82
C LEU A 328 13.84 -21.29 -12.50
N ARG A 329 14.13 -20.19 -11.79
CA ARG A 329 14.99 -19.12 -12.34
C ARG A 329 16.42 -19.60 -12.56
N GLU A 330 16.99 -20.36 -11.65
CA GLU A 330 18.33 -20.93 -11.80
C GLU A 330 18.42 -21.87 -13.01
N ILE A 331 17.42 -22.71 -13.23
CA ILE A 331 17.32 -23.59 -14.41
C ILE A 331 17.25 -22.75 -15.69
N GLU A 332 16.44 -21.71 -15.72
CA GLU A 332 16.31 -20.84 -16.90
C GLU A 332 17.59 -20.05 -17.19
N GLU A 333 18.27 -19.55 -16.16
CA GLU A 333 19.57 -18.89 -16.31
C GLU A 333 20.65 -19.84 -16.86
N GLU A 334 20.65 -21.10 -16.39
CA GLU A 334 21.56 -22.12 -16.89
C GLU A 334 21.25 -22.46 -18.34
N ARG A 335 19.98 -22.58 -18.73
CA ARG A 335 19.55 -22.78 -20.12
C ARG A 335 20.07 -21.66 -21.03
N ILE A 336 19.83 -20.39 -20.63
CA ILE A 336 20.31 -19.23 -21.39
C ILE A 336 21.85 -19.22 -21.51
N ARG A 337 22.57 -19.66 -20.47
CA ARG A 337 24.02 -19.75 -20.48
C ARG A 337 24.50 -20.79 -21.52
N ARG A 338 23.87 -21.97 -21.55
CA ARG A 338 24.18 -23.04 -22.53
C ARG A 338 23.91 -22.59 -23.96
N GLU A 339 22.76 -21.96 -24.22
CA GLU A 339 22.43 -21.42 -25.55
C GLU A 339 23.44 -20.36 -26.01
N LYS A 340 23.91 -19.48 -25.11
CA LYS A 340 24.97 -18.51 -25.43
C LYS A 340 26.31 -19.15 -25.71
N GLU A 341 26.66 -20.23 -25.02
CA GLU A 341 27.89 -20.99 -25.28
C GLU A 341 27.83 -21.72 -26.62
N GLU A 342 26.70 -22.35 -26.96
CA GLU A 342 26.46 -22.99 -28.25
C GLU A 342 26.56 -21.99 -29.41
N TYR A 343 25.92 -20.82 -29.24
CA TYR A 343 26.00 -19.74 -30.23
C TYR A 343 27.43 -19.25 -30.42
N ARG A 344 28.22 -19.11 -29.36
CA ARG A 344 29.63 -18.72 -29.45
C ARG A 344 30.46 -19.78 -30.20
N ARG A 345 30.27 -21.06 -29.91
CA ARG A 345 30.95 -22.15 -30.60
C ARG A 345 30.61 -22.19 -32.11
N PHE A 346 29.34 -21.91 -32.42
CA PHE A 346 28.89 -21.79 -33.80
C PHE A 346 29.54 -20.60 -34.52
N GLU A 347 29.62 -19.44 -33.91
CA GLU A 347 30.33 -18.29 -34.47
C GLU A 347 31.84 -18.56 -34.70
N GLU A 348 32.47 -19.26 -33.76
CA GLU A 348 33.87 -19.66 -33.88
C GLU A 348 34.07 -20.65 -35.02
N SER A 349 33.14 -21.58 -35.24
CA SER A 349 33.22 -22.51 -36.39
C SER A 349 33.13 -21.76 -37.72
N LEU A 350 32.16 -20.81 -37.82
CA LEU A 350 32.01 -19.98 -39.02
C LEU A 350 33.23 -19.07 -39.31
N ARG A 351 33.97 -18.67 -38.30
CA ARG A 351 35.23 -17.91 -38.48
C ARG A 351 36.32 -18.80 -39.02
N ARG A 352 36.47 -20.02 -38.49
CA ARG A 352 37.47 -21.01 -38.98
C ARG A 352 37.22 -21.41 -40.44
N ASP A 353 35.96 -21.59 -40.80
CA ASP A 353 35.62 -21.95 -42.20
C ASP A 353 35.99 -20.81 -43.16
N ARG A 354 35.72 -19.54 -42.78
CA ARG A 354 36.12 -18.37 -43.57
C ARG A 354 37.65 -18.16 -43.66
N ASP A 355 38.39 -18.51 -42.62
CA ASP A 355 39.84 -18.41 -42.62
C ASP A 355 40.45 -19.49 -43.48
N ASN A 356 39.92 -20.73 -43.48
CA ASN A 356 40.31 -21.82 -44.36
C ASN A 356 40.01 -21.53 -45.85
N GLU A 357 38.85 -20.90 -46.16
CA GLU A 357 38.53 -20.47 -47.52
C GLU A 357 39.52 -19.43 -48.05
N ARG A 358 39.97 -18.49 -47.21
CA ARG A 358 41.01 -17.49 -47.59
C ARG A 358 42.40 -18.07 -47.81
N GLU A 359 42.78 -19.15 -47.09
CA GLU A 359 44.06 -19.85 -47.32
C GLU A 359 44.02 -20.65 -48.58
N PHE A 360 42.86 -21.08 -49.11
CA PHE A 360 42.69 -21.81 -50.36
C PHE A 360 42.70 -20.91 -51.61
N GLU A 361 42.43 -19.62 -51.46
CA GLU A 361 42.40 -18.62 -52.54
C GLU A 361 43.76 -17.93 -52.76
N MET A 362 44.75 -18.13 -51.87
CA MET A 362 46.12 -17.62 -52.02
C MET A 362 47.06 -18.73 -52.61
#